data_4254e780b7fcb147c43c8cac4858ef52
#
_entry.id   4254e780b7fcb147c43c8cac4858ef52
#
_cell.length_a   1.000
_cell.length_b   1.000
_cell.length_c   1.000
_cell.angle_alpha   90.00
_cell.angle_beta   90.00
_cell.angle_gamma   90.00
#
_symmetry.space_group_name_H-M   'P 1'
#
loop_
_entity.id
_entity.type
_entity.pdbx_description
1 polymer ?
#
loop_
_entity_poly.entity_id
_entity_poly.type
_entity_poly.pdbx_seq_one_letter_code
_entity_poly.pdbx_strand_id
1 'polypeptide(L)'
;MMRSLYSGVSGLRTHQTRMDVIGDNIANVNTVGFKRSAVTFKDVFYQTLRGGSAGNSGGTGMGGTNPQQIGLGVTLGSIDVVHTQGAAASTGNGTDLMIQGDGFFVVKDSAGNLFYTRAGAFHFDNEGHLVTPDGMYVMQEDGSTEITVPTDAQSFSIDNMGVVHYSDGTTETIGLAKFLNPTGLEKVGQNLYRETASSGTAQIGKAGDSTKGLANTTIITSALEMSNVDLAQEFTDMIITERGFQANARTITTSDQMLQELVNLKR
;
A
#
# COMPACT_ATOMS: atom_id res chain seq x y z
N MET A 1 21.42 -18.08 -26.31
CA MET A 1 20.12 -18.71 -26.16
C MET A 1 19.76 -19.03 -24.70
N MET A 2 20.63 -19.67 -23.88
CA MET A 2 20.32 -19.91 -22.45
C MET A 2 20.00 -18.62 -21.67
N ARG A 3 20.69 -17.50 -21.97
CA ARG A 3 20.43 -16.20 -21.31
C ARG A 3 19.06 -15.62 -21.65
N SER A 4 18.61 -15.76 -22.89
CA SER A 4 17.27 -15.30 -23.31
C SER A 4 16.16 -16.08 -22.62
N LEU A 5 16.36 -17.38 -22.37
CA LEU A 5 15.43 -18.19 -21.58
C LEU A 5 15.35 -17.72 -20.13
N TYR A 6 16.49 -17.49 -19.46
CA TYR A 6 16.50 -16.98 -18.08
C TYR A 6 15.89 -15.59 -17.97
N SER A 7 16.17 -14.69 -18.91
CA SER A 7 15.55 -13.36 -18.97
C SER A 7 14.04 -13.47 -19.18
N GLY A 8 13.57 -14.36 -20.07
CA GLY A 8 12.14 -14.62 -20.27
C GLY A 8 11.46 -15.16 -19.01
N VAL A 9 12.10 -16.12 -18.30
CA VAL A 9 11.54 -16.69 -17.05
C VAL A 9 11.47 -15.65 -15.95
N SER A 10 12.50 -14.78 -15.80
CA SER A 10 12.46 -13.68 -14.82
C SER A 10 11.32 -12.72 -15.13
N GLY A 11 11.13 -12.36 -16.42
CA GLY A 11 10.01 -11.54 -16.87
C GLY A 11 8.64 -12.16 -16.58
N LEU A 12 8.48 -13.46 -16.82
CA LEU A 12 7.23 -14.17 -16.50
C LEU A 12 6.90 -14.09 -15.00
N ARG A 13 7.86 -14.35 -14.12
CA ARG A 13 7.66 -14.31 -12.67
C ARG A 13 7.28 -12.92 -12.18
N THR A 14 7.94 -11.87 -12.68
CA THR A 14 7.63 -10.49 -12.27
C THR A 14 6.27 -10.03 -12.79
N HIS A 15 5.88 -10.40 -14.01
CA HIS A 15 4.53 -10.13 -14.52
C HIS A 15 3.46 -10.91 -13.77
N GLN A 16 3.73 -12.15 -13.35
CA GLN A 16 2.82 -12.92 -12.50
C GLN A 16 2.58 -12.21 -11.16
N THR A 17 3.65 -11.80 -10.46
CA THR A 17 3.51 -11.06 -9.19
C THR A 17 2.72 -9.76 -9.39
N ARG A 18 2.95 -9.02 -10.50
CA ARG A 18 2.17 -7.82 -10.80
C ARG A 18 0.69 -8.15 -11.03
N MET A 19 0.38 -9.25 -11.70
CA MET A 19 -0.99 -9.72 -11.92
C MET A 19 -1.70 -10.03 -10.59
N ASP A 20 -0.99 -10.71 -9.67
CA ASP A 20 -1.51 -11.04 -8.34
C ASP A 20 -1.86 -9.77 -7.54
N VAL A 21 -1.00 -8.75 -7.59
CA VAL A 21 -1.26 -7.46 -6.92
C VAL A 21 -2.41 -6.69 -7.55
N ILE A 22 -2.52 -6.67 -8.88
CA ILE A 22 -3.65 -6.05 -9.59
C ILE A 22 -4.96 -6.78 -9.24
N GLY A 23 -4.92 -8.11 -9.17
CA GLY A 23 -6.06 -8.92 -8.77
C GLY A 23 -6.54 -8.60 -7.35
N ASP A 24 -5.61 -8.43 -6.41
CA ASP A 24 -5.92 -8.00 -5.03
C ASP A 24 -6.54 -6.59 -4.99
N ASN A 25 -5.98 -5.64 -5.75
CA ASN A 25 -6.55 -4.28 -5.86
C ASN A 25 -7.99 -4.32 -6.39
N ILE A 26 -8.26 -5.07 -7.45
CA ILE A 26 -9.60 -5.18 -8.05
C ILE A 26 -10.58 -5.85 -7.08
N ALA A 27 -10.16 -6.92 -6.41
CA ALA A 27 -11.00 -7.62 -5.43
C ALA A 27 -11.43 -6.72 -4.28
N ASN A 28 -10.57 -5.77 -3.89
CA ASN A 28 -10.78 -4.87 -2.74
C ASN A 28 -11.28 -3.46 -3.13
N VAL A 29 -11.83 -3.27 -4.33
CA VAL A 29 -12.34 -1.96 -4.77
C VAL A 29 -13.49 -1.45 -3.89
N ASN A 30 -14.32 -2.34 -3.37
CA ASN A 30 -15.45 -2.01 -2.49
C ASN A 30 -15.12 -2.12 -1.00
N THR A 31 -13.87 -2.45 -0.64
CA THR A 31 -13.46 -2.60 0.75
C THR A 31 -13.17 -1.24 1.37
N VAL A 32 -13.85 -0.94 2.48
CA VAL A 32 -13.70 0.33 3.22
C VAL A 32 -12.27 0.49 3.74
N GLY A 33 -11.68 1.66 3.49
CA GLY A 33 -10.32 1.99 3.97
C GLY A 33 -9.18 1.24 3.28
N PHE A 34 -9.48 0.44 2.23
CA PHE A 34 -8.43 -0.24 1.48
C PHE A 34 -7.54 0.73 0.70
N LYS A 35 -6.26 0.47 0.72
CA LYS A 35 -5.24 1.21 -0.07
C LYS A 35 -4.59 0.28 -1.08
N ARG A 36 -4.60 0.73 -2.35
CA ARG A 36 -4.02 -0.03 -3.47
C ARG A 36 -2.53 -0.23 -3.29
N SER A 37 -2.03 -1.34 -3.79
CA SER A 37 -0.60 -1.61 -3.87
C SER A 37 -0.10 -1.44 -5.30
N ALA A 38 1.09 -0.89 -5.47
CA ALA A 38 1.74 -0.70 -6.76
C ALA A 38 3.04 -1.49 -6.82
N VAL A 39 3.28 -2.14 -7.96
CA VAL A 39 4.48 -2.96 -8.20
C VAL A 39 5.45 -2.19 -9.06
N THR A 40 6.72 -2.10 -8.62
CA THR A 40 7.82 -1.57 -9.43
C THR A 40 8.79 -2.66 -9.83
N PHE A 41 9.39 -2.51 -11.01
CA PHE A 41 10.39 -3.45 -11.52
C PHE A 41 11.76 -2.80 -11.48
N LYS A 42 12.79 -3.62 -11.32
CA LYS A 42 14.19 -3.22 -11.47
C LYS A 42 14.92 -4.23 -12.35
N ASP A 43 15.88 -3.75 -13.09
CA ASP A 43 16.79 -4.58 -13.88
C ASP A 43 17.71 -5.40 -12.96
N VAL A 44 18.21 -6.50 -13.49
CA VAL A 44 19.22 -7.35 -12.85
C VAL A 44 20.59 -6.90 -13.36
N PHE A 45 21.65 -7.58 -12.96
CA PHE A 45 23.02 -7.28 -13.35
C PHE A 45 23.23 -7.28 -14.85
N TYR A 46 24.14 -6.40 -15.32
CA TYR A 46 24.63 -6.37 -16.70
C TYR A 46 25.96 -7.09 -16.80
N GLN A 47 26.10 -7.90 -17.82
CA GLN A 47 27.39 -8.46 -18.21
C GLN A 47 28.07 -7.52 -19.20
N THR A 48 29.24 -7.00 -18.85
CA THR A 48 30.05 -6.17 -19.75
C THR A 48 30.85 -7.07 -20.69
N LEU A 49 30.58 -6.96 -21.99
CA LEU A 49 31.34 -7.64 -23.03
C LEU A 49 32.59 -6.86 -23.40
N ARG A 50 32.48 -5.52 -23.44
CA ARG A 50 33.57 -4.60 -23.69
C ARG A 50 33.43 -3.38 -22.79
N GLY A 51 34.50 -3.03 -22.10
CA GLY A 51 34.59 -1.80 -21.32
C GLY A 51 34.61 -0.55 -22.22
N GLY A 52 34.12 0.56 -21.69
CA GLY A 52 34.32 1.87 -22.35
C GLY A 52 35.76 2.29 -22.28
N SER A 53 36.26 2.97 -23.33
CA SER A 53 37.58 3.58 -23.32
C SER A 53 37.47 5.08 -23.57
N ALA A 54 38.31 5.88 -22.94
CA ALA A 54 38.41 7.30 -23.20
C ALA A 54 39.07 7.52 -24.57
N GLY A 55 38.63 8.56 -25.29
CA GLY A 55 39.33 9.02 -26.50
C GLY A 55 40.69 9.61 -26.14
N ASN A 56 41.72 9.32 -26.96
CA ASN A 56 43.03 9.94 -26.79
C ASN A 56 43.03 11.31 -27.48
N SER A 57 43.15 12.36 -26.69
CA SER A 57 43.14 13.76 -27.16
C SER A 57 44.40 14.20 -27.92
N GLY A 58 45.37 13.32 -28.11
CA GLY A 58 46.71 13.62 -28.64
C GLY A 58 46.88 13.48 -30.17
N GLY A 59 45.84 13.53 -30.98
CA GLY A 59 45.94 13.69 -32.45
C GLY A 59 46.32 12.45 -33.27
N THR A 60 46.73 11.32 -32.69
CA THR A 60 47.07 10.05 -33.37
C THR A 60 46.36 8.83 -32.78
N GLY A 61 45.42 9.05 -31.89
CA GLY A 61 44.69 7.99 -31.22
C GLY A 61 43.27 7.75 -31.74
N MET A 62 42.72 6.58 -31.48
CA MET A 62 41.32 6.27 -31.76
C MET A 62 40.38 7.05 -30.81
N GLY A 63 39.20 7.41 -31.29
CA GLY A 63 38.12 7.98 -30.46
C GLY A 63 37.69 7.04 -29.31
N GLY A 64 37.07 7.60 -28.31
CA GLY A 64 36.52 6.82 -27.19
C GLY A 64 35.45 5.81 -27.63
N THR A 65 35.39 4.67 -27.00
CA THR A 65 34.39 3.64 -27.29
C THR A 65 33.41 3.47 -26.11
N ASN A 66 32.13 3.34 -26.42
CA ASN A 66 31.11 3.10 -25.45
C ASN A 66 31.15 1.64 -24.90
N PRO A 67 30.76 1.40 -23.64
CA PRO A 67 30.68 0.07 -23.10
C PRO A 67 29.59 -0.74 -23.82
N GLN A 68 29.86 -2.03 -24.06
CA GLN A 68 28.88 -2.99 -24.58
C GLN A 68 28.46 -3.91 -23.43
N GLN A 69 27.18 -3.87 -23.09
CA GLN A 69 26.65 -4.62 -21.95
C GLN A 69 25.36 -5.37 -22.35
N ILE A 70 25.17 -6.55 -21.74
CA ILE A 70 23.96 -7.36 -21.92
C ILE A 70 23.32 -7.54 -20.55
N GLY A 71 22.02 -7.19 -20.43
CA GLY A 71 21.21 -7.41 -19.25
C GLY A 71 20.84 -8.88 -19.05
N LEU A 72 20.65 -9.32 -17.80
CA LEU A 72 20.31 -10.70 -17.44
C LEU A 72 18.83 -10.88 -17.10
N GLY A 73 18.02 -9.84 -17.23
CA GLY A 73 16.58 -9.88 -16.99
C GLY A 73 16.10 -8.82 -16.02
N VAL A 74 14.92 -9.06 -15.45
CA VAL A 74 14.19 -8.17 -14.56
C VAL A 74 13.89 -8.87 -13.23
N THR A 75 13.82 -8.09 -12.14
CA THR A 75 13.36 -8.58 -10.84
C THR A 75 12.37 -7.58 -10.24
N LEU A 76 11.65 -8.02 -9.20
CA LEU A 76 10.78 -7.15 -8.43
C LEU A 76 11.61 -6.06 -7.74
N GLY A 77 11.20 -4.81 -7.89
CA GLY A 77 11.79 -3.67 -7.20
C GLY A 77 11.20 -3.52 -5.82
N SER A 78 9.92 -3.14 -5.76
CA SER A 78 9.13 -2.98 -4.54
C SER A 78 7.66 -3.28 -4.82
N ILE A 79 6.91 -3.51 -3.74
CA ILE A 79 5.45 -3.50 -3.72
C ILE A 79 5.08 -2.46 -2.68
N ASP A 80 4.68 -1.28 -3.12
CA ASP A 80 4.43 -0.16 -2.24
C ASP A 80 2.93 0.09 -2.11
N VAL A 81 2.48 0.39 -0.88
CA VAL A 81 1.10 0.80 -0.62
C VAL A 81 0.96 2.29 -0.91
N VAL A 82 -0.03 2.65 -1.72
CA VAL A 82 -0.32 4.05 -2.08
C VAL A 82 -1.37 4.60 -1.12
N HIS A 83 -0.95 5.46 -0.20
CA HIS A 83 -1.81 6.06 0.84
C HIS A 83 -2.52 7.34 0.37
N THR A 84 -2.97 7.41 -0.88
CA THR A 84 -3.85 8.50 -1.33
C THR A 84 -5.23 8.32 -0.73
N GLN A 85 -5.92 9.45 -0.50
CA GLN A 85 -7.28 9.44 0.03
C GLN A 85 -8.27 8.89 -0.99
N GLY A 86 -9.19 8.03 -0.52
CA GLY A 86 -10.32 7.52 -1.30
C GLY A 86 -11.52 8.48 -1.29
N ALA A 87 -12.54 8.15 -2.05
CA ALA A 87 -13.80 8.90 -2.05
C ALA A 87 -14.58 8.69 -0.75
N ALA A 88 -15.27 9.72 -0.29
CA ALA A 88 -16.17 9.63 0.84
C ALA A 88 -17.51 9.02 0.40
N ALA A 89 -17.97 7.98 1.09
CA ALA A 89 -19.31 7.42 0.95
C ALA A 89 -20.13 7.75 2.20
N SER A 90 -21.21 8.52 2.05
CA SER A 90 -22.10 8.83 3.17
C SER A 90 -22.96 7.60 3.51
N THR A 91 -22.96 7.24 4.80
CA THR A 91 -23.73 6.11 5.33
C THR A 91 -24.93 6.54 6.16
N GLY A 92 -24.92 7.80 6.67
CA GLY A 92 -25.94 8.31 7.57
C GLY A 92 -25.86 7.74 9.00
N ASN A 93 -24.88 6.89 9.28
CA ASN A 93 -24.66 6.34 10.61
C ASN A 93 -23.67 7.22 11.39
N GLY A 94 -24.02 7.67 12.59
CA GLY A 94 -23.21 8.61 13.37
C GLY A 94 -21.89 8.04 13.89
N THR A 95 -21.76 6.72 13.95
CA THR A 95 -20.53 6.02 14.38
C THR A 95 -19.54 5.78 13.25
N ASP A 96 -20.00 5.93 11.99
CA ASP A 96 -19.11 5.79 10.85
C ASP A 96 -18.28 7.06 10.67
N LEU A 97 -16.97 6.90 10.64
CA LEU A 97 -16.02 7.99 10.62
C LEU A 97 -15.05 7.87 9.44
N MET A 98 -14.76 8.99 8.82
CA MET A 98 -13.76 9.07 7.77
C MET A 98 -12.69 10.10 8.16
N ILE A 99 -11.43 9.74 7.97
CA ILE A 99 -10.32 10.69 8.11
C ILE A 99 -10.16 11.45 6.80
N GLN A 100 -10.23 12.78 6.84
CA GLN A 100 -9.84 13.64 5.74
C GLN A 100 -8.43 14.18 6.00
N GLY A 101 -7.47 13.81 5.17
CA GLY A 101 -6.05 14.10 5.34
C GLY A 101 -5.23 12.89 5.74
N ASP A 102 -4.03 13.15 6.27
CA ASP A 102 -3.10 12.11 6.70
C ASP A 102 -3.45 11.59 8.09
N GLY A 103 -3.28 10.29 8.34
CA GLY A 103 -3.44 9.67 9.66
C GLY A 103 -4.16 8.33 9.59
N PHE A 104 -4.25 7.66 10.71
CA PHE A 104 -4.91 6.36 10.88
C PHE A 104 -5.64 6.36 12.22
N PHE A 105 -6.75 5.67 12.32
CA PHE A 105 -7.36 5.37 13.60
C PHE A 105 -6.48 4.40 14.38
N VAL A 106 -6.38 4.62 15.67
CA VAL A 106 -5.62 3.74 16.57
C VAL A 106 -6.59 2.75 17.18
N VAL A 107 -6.33 1.48 16.97
CA VAL A 107 -7.14 0.39 17.53
C VAL A 107 -6.27 -0.58 18.31
N LYS A 108 -6.83 -1.19 19.34
CA LYS A 108 -6.14 -2.08 20.25
C LYS A 108 -6.82 -3.44 20.28
N ASP A 109 -6.02 -4.48 20.17
CA ASP A 109 -6.45 -5.85 20.30
C ASP A 109 -6.61 -6.27 21.78
N SER A 110 -7.33 -7.33 22.05
CA SER A 110 -7.47 -7.95 23.38
C SER A 110 -6.14 -8.33 24.03
N ALA A 111 -5.08 -8.56 23.25
CA ALA A 111 -3.73 -8.82 23.73
C ALA A 111 -2.96 -7.55 24.13
N GLY A 112 -3.54 -6.35 23.90
CA GLY A 112 -2.90 -5.06 24.19
C GLY A 112 -2.01 -4.51 23.07
N ASN A 113 -1.96 -5.15 21.90
CA ASN A 113 -1.19 -4.67 20.76
C ASN A 113 -1.95 -3.54 20.04
N LEU A 114 -1.23 -2.51 19.63
CA LEU A 114 -1.78 -1.41 18.85
C LEU A 114 -1.69 -1.73 17.36
N PHE A 115 -2.79 -1.47 16.66
CA PHE A 115 -2.91 -1.52 15.22
C PHE A 115 -3.49 -0.20 14.71
N TYR A 116 -3.31 0.03 13.43
CA TYR A 116 -3.70 1.27 12.77
C TYR A 116 -4.60 0.94 11.59
N THR A 117 -5.68 1.70 11.41
CA THR A 117 -6.62 1.43 10.32
C THR A 117 -7.13 2.72 9.69
N ARG A 118 -7.53 2.64 8.41
CA ARG A 118 -8.30 3.69 7.73
C ARG A 118 -9.80 3.35 7.65
N ALA A 119 -10.17 2.12 8.00
CA ALA A 119 -11.56 1.73 8.08
C ALA A 119 -12.19 2.34 9.34
N GLY A 120 -13.18 3.19 9.16
CA GLY A 120 -13.87 3.87 10.26
C GLY A 120 -15.29 3.37 10.49
N ALA A 121 -15.60 2.14 10.12
CA ALA A 121 -16.88 1.50 10.44
C ALA A 121 -16.85 1.04 11.89
N PHE A 122 -17.30 1.87 12.80
CA PHE A 122 -17.32 1.58 14.24
C PHE A 122 -18.73 1.38 14.75
N HIS A 123 -18.85 0.67 15.86
CA HIS A 123 -20.10 0.50 16.60
C HIS A 123 -19.83 0.47 18.11
N PHE A 124 -20.86 0.70 18.89
CA PHE A 124 -20.76 0.56 20.34
C PHE A 124 -21.12 -0.85 20.75
N ASP A 125 -20.33 -1.40 21.68
CA ASP A 125 -20.59 -2.67 22.33
C ASP A 125 -21.59 -2.47 23.48
N ASN A 126 -22.03 -3.58 24.08
CA ASN A 126 -22.96 -3.62 25.22
C ASN A 126 -22.42 -2.91 26.48
N GLU A 127 -21.10 -2.80 26.61
CA GLU A 127 -20.40 -2.10 27.70
C GLU A 127 -20.16 -0.61 27.38
N GLY A 128 -20.55 -0.15 26.17
CA GLY A 128 -20.40 1.22 25.71
C GLY A 128 -19.03 1.53 25.08
N HIS A 129 -18.18 0.53 24.83
CA HIS A 129 -16.93 0.75 24.14
C HIS A 129 -17.14 0.94 22.65
N LEU A 130 -16.40 1.87 22.06
CA LEU A 130 -16.33 2.04 20.61
C LEU A 130 -15.39 0.99 20.03
N VAL A 131 -15.95 0.08 19.20
CA VAL A 131 -15.21 -1.07 18.65
C VAL A 131 -15.32 -1.16 17.14
N THR A 132 -14.34 -1.81 16.52
CA THR A 132 -14.37 -2.20 15.11
C THR A 132 -15.29 -3.44 14.92
N PRO A 133 -15.71 -3.78 13.68
CA PRO A 133 -16.47 -5.00 13.41
C PRO A 133 -15.79 -6.29 13.88
N ASP A 134 -14.46 -6.26 14.00
CA ASP A 134 -13.65 -7.38 14.48
C ASP A 134 -13.47 -7.40 16.02
N GLY A 135 -14.08 -6.45 16.74
CA GLY A 135 -14.06 -6.39 18.21
C GLY A 135 -12.81 -5.71 18.79
N MET A 136 -12.07 -4.93 18.02
CA MET A 136 -10.93 -4.15 18.53
C MET A 136 -11.41 -2.81 19.09
N TYR A 137 -10.84 -2.37 20.20
CA TYR A 137 -11.17 -1.12 20.85
C TYR A 137 -10.54 0.07 20.15
N VAL A 138 -11.31 1.12 19.94
CA VAL A 138 -10.80 2.41 19.42
C VAL A 138 -10.20 3.20 20.58
N MET A 139 -8.97 3.70 20.38
CA MET A 139 -8.20 4.36 21.41
C MET A 139 -8.41 5.88 21.37
N GLN A 140 -8.24 6.51 22.54
CA GLN A 140 -8.22 7.97 22.69
C GLN A 140 -6.89 8.58 22.20
N GLU A 141 -6.80 9.91 22.25
CA GLU A 141 -5.62 10.69 21.81
C GLU A 141 -4.32 10.35 22.54
N ASP A 142 -4.40 9.73 23.72
CA ASP A 142 -3.26 9.29 24.52
C ASP A 142 -2.72 7.90 24.08
N GLY A 143 -3.47 7.17 23.25
CA GLY A 143 -3.13 5.84 22.77
C GLY A 143 -3.18 4.73 23.83
N SER A 144 -3.69 5.02 25.02
CA SER A 144 -3.69 4.11 26.17
C SER A 144 -5.10 3.80 26.66
N THR A 145 -5.99 4.77 26.61
CA THR A 145 -7.37 4.70 27.11
C THR A 145 -8.33 4.36 25.96
N GLU A 146 -9.32 3.54 26.22
CA GLU A 146 -10.37 3.15 25.27
C GLU A 146 -11.48 4.19 25.30
N ILE A 147 -12.20 4.38 24.19
CA ILE A 147 -13.35 5.25 24.11
C ILE A 147 -14.55 4.53 24.68
N THR A 148 -15.15 5.09 25.73
CA THR A 148 -16.26 4.46 26.45
C THR A 148 -17.41 5.44 26.64
N VAL A 149 -18.59 5.10 26.17
CA VAL A 149 -19.81 5.87 26.43
C VAL A 149 -20.21 5.71 27.89
N PRO A 150 -20.35 6.80 28.67
CA PRO A 150 -20.85 6.72 30.04
C PRO A 150 -22.27 6.11 30.06
N THR A 151 -22.54 5.27 31.05
CA THR A 151 -23.84 4.59 31.21
C THR A 151 -25.04 5.52 31.31
N ASP A 152 -24.80 6.77 31.69
CA ASP A 152 -25.82 7.81 31.84
C ASP A 152 -26.05 8.62 30.53
N ALA A 153 -25.23 8.43 29.51
CA ALA A 153 -25.33 9.16 28.26
C ALA A 153 -26.45 8.59 27.37
N GLN A 154 -27.46 9.40 27.09
CA GLN A 154 -28.60 9.03 26.21
C GLN A 154 -28.31 9.31 24.73
N SER A 155 -27.36 10.19 24.43
CA SER A 155 -26.97 10.54 23.06
C SER A 155 -25.52 10.97 23.00
N PHE A 156 -24.92 10.80 21.83
CA PHE A 156 -23.56 11.26 21.54
C PHE A 156 -23.53 12.03 20.22
N SER A 157 -22.58 12.90 20.07
CA SER A 157 -22.26 13.57 18.80
C SER A 157 -20.75 13.66 18.65
N ILE A 158 -20.26 13.50 17.43
CA ILE A 158 -18.83 13.56 17.13
C ILE A 158 -18.57 14.80 16.28
N ASP A 159 -17.58 15.60 16.68
CA ASP A 159 -17.17 16.80 15.96
C ASP A 159 -16.08 16.48 14.92
N ASN A 160 -15.84 17.41 13.98
CA ASN A 160 -14.80 17.27 12.93
C ASN A 160 -13.37 17.20 13.51
N MET A 161 -13.16 17.57 14.78
CA MET A 161 -11.90 17.39 15.49
C MET A 161 -11.76 16.02 16.18
N GLY A 162 -12.73 15.13 15.98
CA GLY A 162 -12.74 13.80 16.60
C GLY A 162 -13.10 13.82 18.08
N VAL A 163 -13.70 14.90 18.56
CA VAL A 163 -14.20 14.98 19.94
C VAL A 163 -15.60 14.39 19.99
N VAL A 164 -15.76 13.37 20.80
CA VAL A 164 -17.04 12.75 21.11
C VAL A 164 -17.66 13.50 22.27
N HIS A 165 -18.79 14.14 22.04
CA HIS A 165 -19.57 14.85 23.05
C HIS A 165 -20.72 13.96 23.51
N TYR A 166 -20.81 13.71 24.79
CA TYR A 166 -21.91 12.98 25.42
C TYR A 166 -22.93 13.92 26.04
N SER A 167 -24.19 13.46 26.16
CA SER A 167 -25.27 14.24 26.80
C SER A 167 -25.03 14.55 28.28
N ASP A 168 -24.12 13.84 28.90
CA ASP A 168 -23.65 14.01 30.28
C ASP A 168 -22.68 15.19 30.44
N GLY A 169 -22.25 15.82 29.36
CA GLY A 169 -21.26 16.92 29.34
C GLY A 169 -19.81 16.43 29.37
N THR A 170 -19.57 15.14 29.42
CA THR A 170 -18.23 14.55 29.25
C THR A 170 -17.80 14.56 27.79
N THR A 171 -16.50 14.64 27.55
CA THR A 171 -15.94 14.64 26.19
C THR A 171 -14.74 13.71 26.13
N GLU A 172 -14.65 12.92 25.06
CA GLU A 172 -13.51 12.08 24.77
C GLU A 172 -13.00 12.38 23.35
N THR A 173 -11.73 12.18 23.11
CA THR A 173 -11.14 12.51 21.79
C THR A 173 -10.60 11.24 21.14
N ILE A 174 -11.00 11.02 19.89
CA ILE A 174 -10.54 9.88 19.11
C ILE A 174 -9.06 10.06 18.75
N GLY A 175 -8.26 9.04 19.05
CA GLY A 175 -6.84 9.00 18.75
C GLY A 175 -6.58 8.74 17.28
N LEU A 176 -5.79 9.63 16.67
CA LEU A 176 -5.26 9.46 15.32
C LEU A 176 -3.74 9.32 15.40
N ALA A 177 -3.20 8.38 14.62
CA ALA A 177 -1.77 8.18 14.49
C ALA A 177 -1.28 8.70 13.15
N LYS A 178 -0.14 9.39 13.14
CA LYS A 178 0.59 9.75 11.93
C LYS A 178 1.96 9.11 11.94
N PHE A 179 2.40 8.66 10.77
CA PHE A 179 3.72 8.09 10.56
C PHE A 179 4.54 8.99 9.65
N LEU A 180 5.85 9.02 9.88
CA LEU A 180 6.77 9.74 9.02
C LEU A 180 6.86 9.07 7.65
N ASN A 181 6.83 7.73 7.63
CA ASN A 181 6.84 6.92 6.42
C ASN A 181 5.66 5.93 6.43
N PRO A 182 4.48 6.30 5.92
CA PRO A 182 3.32 5.40 5.92
C PRO A 182 3.49 4.19 5.00
N THR A 183 4.33 4.28 3.96
CA THR A 183 4.59 3.13 3.07
C THR A 183 5.40 2.03 3.74
N GLY A 184 6.06 2.34 4.85
CA GLY A 184 6.79 1.38 5.67
C GLY A 184 5.92 0.56 6.62
N LEU A 185 4.62 0.81 6.69
CA LEU A 185 3.69 0.04 7.51
C LEU A 185 3.46 -1.35 6.92
N GLU A 186 3.36 -2.36 7.80
CA GLU A 186 3.04 -3.73 7.42
C GLU A 186 1.53 -3.96 7.45
N LYS A 187 0.96 -4.47 6.34
CA LYS A 187 -0.43 -4.92 6.30
C LYS A 187 -0.55 -6.27 7.03
N VAL A 188 -1.36 -6.34 8.07
CA VAL A 188 -1.58 -7.57 8.85
C VAL A 188 -2.81 -8.35 8.35
N GLY A 189 -3.68 -7.69 7.60
CA GLY A 189 -5.00 -8.17 7.17
C GLY A 189 -6.11 -7.37 7.84
N GLN A 190 -7.38 -7.59 7.46
CA GLN A 190 -8.56 -6.90 8.01
C GLN A 190 -8.45 -5.36 7.95
N ASN A 191 -7.76 -4.83 6.96
CA ASN A 191 -7.44 -3.39 6.81
C ASN A 191 -6.63 -2.79 7.97
N LEU A 192 -5.89 -3.65 8.70
CA LEU A 192 -5.03 -3.26 9.79
C LEU A 192 -3.59 -3.13 9.33
N TYR A 193 -2.93 -2.13 9.90
CA TYR A 193 -1.52 -1.86 9.72
C TYR A 193 -0.79 -1.97 11.05
N ARG A 194 0.43 -2.46 11.00
CA ARG A 194 1.34 -2.54 12.15
C ARG A 194 2.56 -1.68 11.87
N GLU A 195 3.06 -1.01 12.92
CA GLU A 195 4.30 -0.26 12.82
C GLU A 195 5.50 -1.17 12.61
N THR A 196 6.47 -0.67 11.88
CA THR A 196 7.75 -1.34 11.61
C THR A 196 8.90 -0.38 11.91
N ALA A 197 10.11 -0.91 11.96
CA ALA A 197 11.30 -0.07 12.10
C ALA A 197 11.46 0.96 10.94
N SER A 198 10.87 0.68 9.77
CA SER A 198 10.91 1.56 8.59
C SER A 198 9.85 2.65 8.61
N SER A 199 8.69 2.41 9.25
CA SER A 199 7.62 3.42 9.37
C SER A 199 7.95 4.52 10.39
N GLY A 200 8.82 4.21 11.34
CA GLY A 200 9.03 5.01 12.55
C GLY A 200 7.92 4.78 13.57
N THR A 201 8.07 5.39 14.75
CA THR A 201 7.08 5.32 15.83
C THR A 201 5.83 6.15 15.52
N ALA A 202 4.67 5.62 15.88
CA ALA A 202 3.40 6.31 15.74
C ALA A 202 3.39 7.62 16.54
N GLN A 203 3.06 8.72 15.88
CA GLN A 203 2.76 9.99 16.53
C GLN A 203 1.25 10.06 16.76
N ILE A 204 0.82 9.70 17.98
CA ILE A 204 -0.60 9.67 18.34
C ILE A 204 -1.00 11.04 18.88
N GLY A 205 -2.15 11.54 18.44
CA GLY A 205 -2.72 12.81 18.83
C GLY A 205 -4.15 12.97 18.31
N LYS A 206 -4.73 14.14 18.49
CA LYS A 206 -6.07 14.46 17.96
C LYS A 206 -6.03 15.04 16.56
N ALA A 207 -7.16 15.05 15.88
CA ALA A 207 -7.32 15.78 14.62
C ALA A 207 -7.06 17.28 14.86
N GLY A 208 -6.34 17.93 13.91
CA GLY A 208 -5.96 19.34 14.03
C GLY A 208 -4.73 19.61 14.90
N ASP A 209 -4.08 18.61 15.47
CA ASP A 209 -2.88 18.81 16.28
C ASP A 209 -1.65 19.10 15.41
N SER A 210 -1.16 20.33 15.47
CA SER A 210 0.02 20.75 14.73
C SER A 210 1.32 20.16 15.28
N THR A 211 1.38 19.82 16.57
CA THR A 211 2.59 19.27 17.22
C THR A 211 2.88 17.84 16.80
N LYS A 212 1.82 17.09 16.48
CA LYS A 212 1.88 15.69 15.99
C LYS A 212 1.78 15.60 14.47
N GLY A 213 1.80 16.72 13.76
CA GLY A 213 1.73 16.77 12.31
C GLY A 213 0.32 16.52 11.73
N LEU A 214 -0.72 16.51 12.55
CA LEU A 214 -2.11 16.30 12.17
C LEU A 214 -2.88 17.62 11.93
N ALA A 215 -2.18 18.73 11.73
CA ALA A 215 -2.77 20.07 11.58
C ALA A 215 -3.86 20.17 10.49
N ASN A 216 -3.70 19.43 9.40
CA ASN A 216 -4.63 19.43 8.26
C ASN A 216 -5.54 18.20 8.25
N THR A 217 -5.60 17.44 9.33
CA THR A 217 -6.43 16.24 9.44
C THR A 217 -7.73 16.57 10.15
N THR A 218 -8.84 16.23 9.55
CA THR A 218 -10.19 16.36 10.12
C THR A 218 -10.92 15.03 10.01
N ILE A 219 -11.93 14.85 10.86
CA ILE A 219 -12.81 13.70 10.84
C ILE A 219 -14.15 14.13 10.24
N ILE A 220 -14.64 13.36 9.28
CA ILE A 220 -15.98 13.50 8.73
C ILE A 220 -16.84 12.40 9.34
N THR A 221 -17.93 12.78 9.96
CA THR A 221 -18.91 11.87 10.55
C THR A 221 -19.93 11.41 9.53
N SER A 222 -20.56 10.28 9.79
CA SER A 222 -21.58 9.66 8.91
C SER A 222 -21.08 9.36 7.50
N ALA A 223 -19.78 9.08 7.37
CA ALA A 223 -19.14 8.72 6.11
C ALA A 223 -18.05 7.69 6.32
N LEU A 224 -17.79 6.87 5.31
CA LEU A 224 -16.71 5.92 5.25
C LEU A 224 -15.76 6.25 4.10
N GLU A 225 -14.49 5.97 4.29
CA GLU A 225 -13.49 6.09 3.21
C GLU A 225 -13.56 4.86 2.32
N MET A 226 -13.87 5.06 1.04
CA MET A 226 -13.82 3.99 0.05
C MET A 226 -12.40 3.69 -0.38
N SER A 227 -12.20 2.55 -1.01
CA SER A 227 -10.92 2.20 -1.63
C SER A 227 -10.46 3.29 -2.62
N ASN A 228 -9.13 3.50 -2.72
CA ASN A 228 -8.52 4.39 -3.70
C ASN A 228 -8.17 3.69 -5.03
N VAL A 229 -8.78 2.54 -5.30
CA VAL A 229 -8.60 1.75 -6.53
C VAL A 229 -9.44 2.34 -7.65
N ASP A 230 -8.82 2.63 -8.79
CA ASP A 230 -9.49 2.95 -10.06
C ASP A 230 -9.56 1.69 -10.93
N LEU A 231 -10.76 1.14 -11.09
CA LEU A 231 -11.00 -0.07 -11.89
C LEU A 231 -10.55 0.08 -13.34
N ALA A 232 -10.75 1.25 -13.95
CA ALA A 232 -10.38 1.46 -15.35
C ALA A 232 -8.87 1.39 -15.54
N GLN A 233 -8.11 1.97 -14.59
CA GLN A 233 -6.66 1.90 -14.58
C GLN A 233 -6.17 0.49 -14.30
N GLU A 234 -6.71 -0.20 -13.29
CA GLU A 234 -6.28 -1.56 -12.92
C GLU A 234 -6.58 -2.57 -14.05
N PHE A 235 -7.72 -2.48 -14.74
CA PHE A 235 -8.00 -3.32 -15.90
C PHE A 235 -7.04 -3.05 -17.07
N THR A 236 -6.69 -1.79 -17.31
CA THR A 236 -5.71 -1.43 -18.33
C THR A 236 -4.33 -2.00 -17.98
N ASP A 237 -3.91 -1.86 -16.73
CA ASP A 237 -2.65 -2.42 -16.22
C ASP A 237 -2.64 -3.96 -16.27
N MET A 238 -3.78 -4.60 -16.02
CA MET A 238 -3.95 -6.05 -16.17
C MET A 238 -3.72 -6.48 -17.62
N ILE A 239 -4.35 -5.81 -18.60
CA ILE A 239 -4.18 -6.12 -20.03
C ILE A 239 -2.72 -5.95 -20.46
N ILE A 240 -2.07 -4.87 -20.03
CA ILE A 240 -0.64 -4.63 -20.33
C ILE A 240 0.23 -5.73 -19.72
N THR A 241 -0.06 -6.12 -18.49
CA THR A 241 0.68 -7.17 -17.76
C THR A 241 0.49 -8.54 -18.42
N GLU A 242 -0.74 -8.88 -18.83
CA GLU A 242 -1.04 -10.09 -19.57
C GLU A 242 -0.30 -10.14 -20.92
N ARG A 243 -0.29 -9.03 -21.67
CA ARG A 243 0.45 -8.96 -22.93
C ARG A 243 1.95 -9.07 -22.71
N GLY A 244 2.49 -8.48 -21.65
CA GLY A 244 3.90 -8.64 -21.25
C GLY A 244 4.24 -10.09 -20.90
N PHE A 245 3.36 -10.77 -20.18
CA PHE A 245 3.50 -12.19 -19.86
C PHE A 245 3.50 -13.05 -21.14
N GLN A 246 2.54 -12.83 -22.04
CA GLN A 246 2.47 -13.54 -23.33
C GLN A 246 3.72 -13.31 -24.19
N ALA A 247 4.25 -12.07 -24.23
CA ALA A 247 5.45 -11.75 -24.97
C ALA A 247 6.67 -12.52 -24.42
N ASN A 248 6.86 -12.56 -23.09
CA ASN A 248 7.93 -13.34 -22.47
C ASN A 248 7.78 -14.85 -22.70
N ALA A 249 6.55 -15.38 -22.66
CA ALA A 249 6.28 -16.79 -22.99
C ALA A 249 6.69 -17.12 -24.43
N ARG A 250 6.40 -16.24 -25.39
CA ARG A 250 6.82 -16.41 -26.79
C ARG A 250 8.33 -16.39 -26.97
N THR A 251 9.09 -15.59 -26.20
CA THR A 251 10.55 -15.64 -26.29
C THR A 251 11.12 -16.98 -25.86
N ILE A 252 10.49 -17.66 -24.91
CA ILE A 252 10.88 -19.01 -24.48
C ILE A 252 10.58 -20.02 -25.58
N THR A 253 9.36 -20.01 -26.16
CA THR A 253 8.98 -20.95 -27.20
C THR A 253 9.83 -20.80 -28.45
N THR A 254 10.13 -19.57 -28.89
CA THR A 254 11.02 -19.33 -30.04
C THR A 254 12.46 -19.77 -29.79
N SER A 255 12.96 -19.57 -28.55
CA SER A 255 14.29 -20.03 -28.17
C SER A 255 14.36 -21.57 -28.14
N ASP A 256 13.29 -22.26 -27.72
CA ASP A 256 13.21 -23.72 -27.73
C ASP A 256 13.18 -24.26 -29.16
N GLN A 257 12.38 -23.67 -30.05
CA GLN A 257 12.35 -24.02 -31.49
C GLN A 257 13.72 -23.88 -32.14
N MET A 258 14.45 -22.78 -31.89
CA MET A 258 15.81 -22.62 -32.40
C MET A 258 16.77 -23.70 -31.87
N LEU A 259 16.62 -24.12 -30.62
CA LEU A 259 17.43 -25.21 -30.06
C LEU A 259 17.09 -26.55 -30.70
N GLN A 260 15.81 -26.84 -30.96
CA GLN A 260 15.38 -28.04 -31.65
C GLN A 260 15.93 -28.11 -33.08
N GLU A 261 15.89 -27.00 -33.83
CA GLU A 261 16.47 -26.94 -35.17
C GLU A 261 17.98 -27.19 -35.15
N LEU A 262 18.71 -26.60 -34.18
CA LEU A 262 20.16 -26.84 -34.04
C LEU A 262 20.48 -28.32 -33.72
N VAL A 263 19.65 -28.98 -32.89
CA VAL A 263 19.81 -30.41 -32.61
C VAL A 263 19.54 -31.25 -33.86
N ASN A 264 18.52 -30.88 -34.68
CA ASN A 264 18.20 -31.57 -35.91
C ASN A 264 19.28 -31.39 -37.00
N LEU A 265 19.94 -30.21 -37.03
CA LEU A 265 21.07 -29.96 -37.98
C LEU A 265 22.34 -30.77 -37.64
N LYS A 266 22.45 -31.29 -36.42
CA LYS A 266 23.59 -32.13 -36.00
C LYS A 266 23.40 -33.62 -36.34
N ARG A 267 22.20 -34.03 -36.80
CA ARG A 267 21.93 -35.37 -37.34
C ARG A 267 22.16 -35.41 -38.85
#